data_3a4e52e5d0848e0c26c85ebc71202454
#
_entry.id   3a4e52e5d0848e0c26c85ebc71202454
#
_cell.length_a   1.000
_cell.length_b   1.000
_cell.length_c   1.000
_cell.angle_alpha   90.00
_cell.angle_beta   90.00
_cell.angle_gamma   90.00
#
_symmetry.space_group_name_H-M   'P 1'
#
loop_
_entity.id
_entity.type
_entity.pdbx_description
1 polymer ?
#
loop_
_entity_poly.entity_id
_entity_poly.type
_entity_poly.pdbx_seq_one_letter_code
_entity_poly.pdbx_strand_id
1 'polypeptide(L)'
;MTITQLIALVIFVMSYILIFSGRMKRTAAALIGLFFMVSAGYIFHFLTFESALRYVNWEVILLLFGMMIYVGLMAKTGFFKYLAVKAIKLSKGKNWRLFVYLCLITAFVSMIIDNVTTILLIIPITIEAAAILEISPLPILLGEAILSNIGGVATMIGDPPNIMIGLASGYMFNDFIIHLFLPVMAALFISVILARVVFRLLVS
;
A
#
# COMPACT_ATOMS: atom_id res chain seq x y z
N MET A 1 7.33 1.64 34.50
CA MET A 1 6.55 2.54 33.61
C MET A 1 6.08 3.72 34.43
N THR A 2 6.27 4.92 33.94
CA THR A 2 5.71 6.13 34.57
C THR A 2 4.21 6.21 34.28
N ILE A 3 3.46 6.94 35.11
CA ILE A 3 1.99 7.14 34.89
C ILE A 3 1.73 7.73 33.50
N THR A 4 2.55 8.65 33.03
CA THR A 4 2.47 9.27 31.72
C THR A 4 2.65 8.26 30.58
N GLN A 5 3.58 7.31 30.71
CA GLN A 5 3.78 6.22 29.74
C GLN A 5 2.57 5.28 29.68
N LEU A 6 1.96 5.00 30.84
CA LEU A 6 0.75 4.17 30.89
C LEU A 6 -0.43 4.85 30.19
N ILE A 7 -0.65 6.14 30.44
CA ILE A 7 -1.70 6.92 29.79
C ILE A 7 -1.50 6.93 28.28
N ALA A 8 -0.28 7.21 27.82
CA ALA A 8 0.03 7.21 26.37
C ALA A 8 -0.22 5.82 25.74
N LEU A 9 0.18 4.74 26.41
CA LEU A 9 -0.06 3.38 25.96
C LEU A 9 -1.55 3.05 25.85
N VAL A 10 -2.34 3.43 26.86
CA VAL A 10 -3.80 3.19 26.86
C VAL A 10 -4.47 3.93 25.71
N ILE A 11 -4.15 5.22 25.49
CA ILE A 11 -4.70 6.00 24.37
C ILE A 11 -4.31 5.36 23.03
N PHE A 12 -3.06 4.94 22.88
CA PHE A 12 -2.55 4.28 21.69
C PHE A 12 -3.35 2.99 21.38
N VAL A 13 -3.47 2.10 22.37
CA VAL A 13 -4.20 0.83 22.23
C VAL A 13 -5.67 1.08 21.90
N MET A 14 -6.33 2.01 22.59
CA MET A 14 -7.72 2.37 22.30
C MET A 14 -7.90 2.93 20.89
N SER A 15 -6.97 3.74 20.41
CA SER A 15 -6.97 4.25 19.03
C SER A 15 -6.89 3.11 18.02
N TYR A 16 -6.04 2.12 18.24
CA TYR A 16 -5.94 0.94 17.39
C TYR A 16 -7.20 0.09 17.44
N ILE A 17 -7.79 -0.12 18.62
CA ILE A 17 -9.08 -0.82 18.75
C ILE A 17 -10.16 -0.12 17.92
N LEU A 18 -10.24 1.22 17.97
CA LEU A 18 -11.17 1.99 17.15
C LEU A 18 -10.91 1.83 15.64
N ILE A 19 -9.65 1.85 15.21
CA ILE A 19 -9.28 1.66 13.80
C ILE A 19 -9.69 0.26 13.31
N PHE A 20 -9.44 -0.79 14.11
CA PHE A 20 -9.75 -2.16 13.75
C PHE A 20 -11.23 -2.51 13.89
N SER A 21 -12.00 -1.77 14.72
CA SER A 21 -13.42 -2.02 14.90
C SER A 21 -14.27 -1.84 13.63
N GLY A 22 -13.74 -1.11 12.63
CA GLY A 22 -14.42 -0.83 11.36
C GLY A 22 -15.68 0.02 11.48
N ARG A 23 -16.03 0.51 12.69
CA ARG A 23 -17.25 1.29 12.94
C ARG A 23 -17.20 2.71 12.36
N MET A 24 -16.00 3.20 12.08
CA MET A 24 -15.77 4.54 11.50
C MET A 24 -14.61 4.51 10.51
N LYS A 25 -14.48 5.59 9.73
CA LYS A 25 -13.34 5.74 8.81
C LYS A 25 -12.03 5.72 9.60
N ARG A 26 -11.04 4.97 9.13
CA ARG A 26 -9.73 4.82 9.80
C ARG A 26 -9.07 6.16 10.11
N THR A 27 -9.17 7.13 9.17
CA THR A 27 -8.67 8.50 9.37
C THR A 27 -9.35 9.20 10.54
N ALA A 28 -10.68 9.07 10.67
CA ALA A 28 -11.41 9.67 11.78
C ALA A 28 -11.01 9.05 13.12
N ALA A 29 -10.86 7.72 13.19
CA ALA A 29 -10.38 7.05 14.39
C ALA A 29 -8.97 7.49 14.78
N ALA A 30 -8.06 7.63 13.80
CA ALA A 30 -6.70 8.13 14.04
C ALA A 30 -6.68 9.58 14.54
N LEU A 31 -7.53 10.47 13.97
CA LEU A 31 -7.64 11.85 14.42
C LEU A 31 -8.20 11.97 15.84
N ILE A 32 -9.16 11.12 16.22
CA ILE A 32 -9.67 11.03 17.60
C ILE A 32 -8.54 10.60 18.55
N GLY A 33 -7.77 9.59 18.19
CA GLY A 33 -6.61 9.14 18.97
C GLY A 33 -5.56 10.24 19.12
N LEU A 34 -5.26 10.96 18.05
CA LEU A 34 -4.37 12.12 18.08
C LEU A 34 -4.87 13.21 19.03
N PHE A 35 -6.16 13.55 18.95
CA PHE A 35 -6.77 14.54 19.81
C PHE A 35 -6.61 14.18 21.31
N PHE A 36 -6.93 12.93 21.67
CA PHE A 36 -6.77 12.48 23.05
C PHE A 36 -5.30 12.45 23.49
N MET A 37 -4.38 12.05 22.61
CA MET A 37 -2.96 12.01 22.91
C MET A 37 -2.39 13.40 23.15
N VAL A 38 -2.72 14.38 22.29
CA VAL A 38 -2.28 15.76 22.43
C VAL A 38 -2.89 16.41 23.68
N SER A 39 -4.19 16.17 23.93
CA SER A 39 -4.88 16.69 25.11
C SER A 39 -4.27 16.14 26.42
N ALA A 40 -4.06 14.82 26.48
CA ALA A 40 -3.41 14.20 27.63
C ALA A 40 -1.97 14.69 27.79
N GLY A 41 -1.23 14.82 26.68
CA GLY A 41 0.14 15.33 26.67
C GLY A 41 0.25 16.74 27.25
N TYR A 42 -0.71 17.61 26.92
CA TYR A 42 -0.78 18.97 27.45
C TYR A 42 -1.18 18.99 28.93
N ILE A 43 -2.21 18.24 29.32
CA ILE A 43 -2.71 18.18 30.72
C ILE A 43 -1.62 17.62 31.68
N PHE A 44 -0.93 16.57 31.28
CA PHE A 44 0.09 15.91 32.07
C PHE A 44 1.52 16.44 31.82
N HIS A 45 1.66 17.55 31.11
CA HIS A 45 2.92 18.26 30.82
C HIS A 45 4.05 17.41 30.23
N PHE A 46 3.73 16.33 29.47
CA PHE A 46 4.74 15.54 28.77
C PHE A 46 4.83 15.85 27.26
N LEU A 47 3.94 16.69 26.73
CA LEU A 47 3.93 17.10 25.32
C LEU A 47 3.61 18.59 25.23
N THR A 48 4.42 19.33 24.48
CA THR A 48 4.14 20.72 24.08
C THR A 48 3.72 20.75 22.63
N PHE A 49 3.03 21.82 22.19
CA PHE A 49 2.63 21.98 20.79
C PHE A 49 3.83 21.93 19.84
N GLU A 50 4.94 22.58 20.20
CA GLU A 50 6.17 22.55 19.40
C GLU A 50 6.76 21.14 19.29
N SER A 51 6.81 20.40 20.41
CA SER A 51 7.31 19.03 20.40
C SER A 51 6.38 18.11 19.60
N ALA A 52 5.06 18.27 19.67
CA ALA A 52 4.11 17.53 18.88
C ALA A 52 4.34 17.73 17.36
N LEU A 53 4.60 18.96 16.92
CA LEU A 53 4.92 19.25 15.52
C LEU A 53 6.24 18.65 15.06
N ARG A 54 7.24 18.53 15.94
CA ARG A 54 8.53 17.88 15.63
C ARG A 54 8.42 16.37 15.44
N TYR A 55 7.43 15.71 16.05
CA TYR A 55 7.17 14.28 15.82
C TYR A 55 6.51 14.00 14.47
N VAL A 56 5.98 15.03 13.78
CA VAL A 56 5.45 14.87 12.44
C VAL A 56 6.59 14.80 11.44
N ASN A 57 6.69 13.69 10.72
CA ASN A 57 7.68 13.54 9.65
C ASN A 57 7.16 14.24 8.38
N TRP A 58 7.47 15.54 8.27
CA TRP A 58 7.04 16.38 7.15
C TRP A 58 7.60 15.92 5.81
N GLU A 59 8.80 15.35 5.80
CA GLU A 59 9.45 14.84 4.59
C GLU A 59 8.64 13.70 3.99
N VAL A 60 8.18 12.75 4.82
CA VAL A 60 7.32 11.64 4.39
C VAL A 60 5.99 12.17 3.84
N ILE A 61 5.35 13.12 4.56
CA ILE A 61 4.06 13.68 4.14
C ILE A 61 4.19 14.39 2.80
N LEU A 62 5.21 15.25 2.63
CA LEU A 62 5.42 15.99 1.39
C LEU A 62 5.78 15.07 0.22
N LEU A 63 6.59 14.03 0.47
CA LEU A 63 6.92 13.04 -0.55
C LEU A 63 5.66 12.29 -1.02
N LEU A 64 4.86 11.77 -0.08
CA LEU A 64 3.61 11.07 -0.41
C LEU A 64 2.65 11.99 -1.17
N PHE A 65 2.51 13.24 -0.74
CA PHE A 65 1.66 14.20 -1.42
C PHE A 65 2.13 14.48 -2.85
N GLY A 66 3.43 14.68 -3.05
CA GLY A 66 4.03 14.87 -4.38
C GLY A 66 3.82 13.64 -5.28
N MET A 67 3.99 12.42 -4.73
CA MET A 67 3.73 11.19 -5.45
C MET A 67 2.27 11.05 -5.86
N MET A 68 1.32 11.36 -4.98
CA MET A 68 -0.11 11.31 -5.30
C MET A 68 -0.48 12.26 -6.45
N ILE A 69 0.11 13.47 -6.48
CA ILE A 69 -0.07 14.41 -7.60
C ILE A 69 0.50 13.83 -8.90
N TYR A 70 1.74 13.35 -8.86
CA TYR A 70 2.43 12.76 -10.01
C TYR A 70 1.63 11.59 -10.61
N VAL A 71 1.20 10.66 -9.76
CA VAL A 71 0.40 9.51 -10.16
C VAL A 71 -0.97 9.91 -10.68
N GLY A 72 -1.62 10.89 -10.06
CA GLY A 72 -2.89 11.44 -10.54
C GLY A 72 -2.77 12.04 -11.95
N LEU A 73 -1.65 12.70 -12.26
CA LEU A 73 -1.36 13.19 -13.60
C LEU A 73 -1.11 12.04 -14.58
N MET A 74 -0.31 11.03 -14.20
CA MET A 74 -0.10 9.84 -15.01
C MET A 74 -1.40 9.09 -15.32
N ALA A 75 -2.31 8.98 -14.36
CA ALA A 75 -3.60 8.34 -14.55
C ALA A 75 -4.41 9.02 -15.66
N LYS A 76 -4.37 10.37 -15.75
CA LYS A 76 -5.05 11.14 -16.80
C LYS A 76 -4.48 10.90 -18.19
N THR A 77 -3.23 10.49 -18.33
CA THR A 77 -2.61 10.17 -19.64
C THR A 77 -3.13 8.86 -20.24
N GLY A 78 -3.85 8.06 -19.48
CA GLY A 78 -4.31 6.73 -19.91
C GLY A 78 -3.22 5.65 -19.85
N PHE A 79 -2.07 5.93 -19.23
CA PHE A 79 -0.95 5.00 -19.12
C PHE A 79 -1.37 3.65 -18.51
N PHE A 80 -2.08 3.67 -17.39
CA PHE A 80 -2.54 2.46 -16.71
C PHE A 80 -3.57 1.69 -17.57
N LYS A 81 -4.47 2.42 -18.26
CA LYS A 81 -5.42 1.81 -19.21
C LYS A 81 -4.69 1.12 -20.37
N TYR A 82 -3.64 1.73 -20.88
CA TYR A 82 -2.80 1.12 -21.92
C TYR A 82 -2.16 -0.19 -21.43
N LEU A 83 -1.57 -0.21 -20.22
CA LEU A 83 -0.96 -1.41 -19.65
C LEU A 83 -1.98 -2.56 -19.52
N ALA A 84 -3.17 -2.26 -19.06
CA ALA A 84 -4.22 -3.26 -18.90
C ALA A 84 -4.76 -3.80 -20.23
N VAL A 85 -5.02 -2.93 -21.21
CA VAL A 85 -5.42 -3.38 -22.56
C VAL A 85 -4.33 -4.27 -23.14
N LYS A 86 -3.05 -3.96 -22.89
CA LYS A 86 -1.93 -4.81 -23.31
C LYS A 86 -1.96 -6.16 -22.60
N ALA A 87 -2.25 -6.20 -21.30
CA ALA A 87 -2.42 -7.45 -20.54
C ALA A 87 -3.56 -8.31 -21.10
N ILE A 88 -4.73 -7.71 -21.38
CA ILE A 88 -5.88 -8.41 -21.98
C ILE A 88 -5.49 -9.00 -23.32
N LYS A 89 -4.87 -8.23 -24.21
CA LYS A 89 -4.42 -8.73 -25.51
C LYS A 89 -3.41 -9.88 -25.40
N LEU A 90 -2.45 -9.78 -24.49
CA LEU A 90 -1.43 -10.80 -24.25
C LEU A 90 -2.01 -12.08 -23.61
N SER A 91 -3.10 -11.97 -22.88
CA SER A 91 -3.76 -13.11 -22.23
C SER A 91 -4.38 -14.08 -23.27
N LYS A 92 -4.73 -13.57 -24.48
CA LYS A 92 -5.39 -14.34 -25.54
C LYS A 92 -6.64 -15.08 -25.03
N GLY A 93 -7.44 -14.43 -24.17
CA GLY A 93 -8.64 -15.00 -23.59
C GLY A 93 -8.42 -16.10 -22.54
N LYS A 94 -7.19 -16.32 -22.08
CA LYS A 94 -6.90 -17.30 -21.02
C LYS A 94 -6.92 -16.63 -19.65
N ASN A 95 -7.89 -16.99 -18.80
CA ASN A 95 -8.12 -16.39 -17.48
C ASN A 95 -6.86 -16.38 -16.59
N TRP A 96 -6.13 -17.51 -16.53
CA TRP A 96 -4.88 -17.60 -15.77
C TRP A 96 -3.80 -16.64 -16.29
N ARG A 97 -3.66 -16.47 -17.60
CA ARG A 97 -2.68 -15.53 -18.17
C ARG A 97 -3.05 -14.10 -17.85
N LEU A 98 -4.33 -13.74 -17.93
CA LEU A 98 -4.81 -12.42 -17.53
C LEU A 98 -4.47 -12.15 -16.07
N PHE A 99 -4.80 -13.09 -15.18
CA PHE A 99 -4.45 -13.02 -13.76
C PHE A 99 -2.97 -12.70 -13.58
N VAL A 100 -2.08 -13.51 -14.16
CA VAL A 100 -0.63 -13.32 -14.00
C VAL A 100 -0.16 -11.97 -14.55
N TYR A 101 -0.61 -11.58 -15.73
CA TYR A 101 -0.19 -10.31 -16.31
C TYR A 101 -0.66 -9.11 -15.52
N LEU A 102 -1.91 -9.07 -15.08
CA LEU A 102 -2.43 -7.98 -14.27
C LEU A 102 -1.72 -7.91 -12.91
N CYS A 103 -1.57 -9.03 -12.22
CA CYS A 103 -0.86 -9.11 -10.96
C CYS A 103 0.62 -8.69 -11.07
N LEU A 104 1.33 -9.10 -12.11
CA LEU A 104 2.72 -8.68 -12.32
C LEU A 104 2.81 -7.19 -12.66
N ILE A 105 1.94 -6.67 -13.53
CA ILE A 105 1.88 -5.23 -13.81
C ILE A 105 1.66 -4.45 -12.52
N THR A 106 0.70 -4.88 -11.69
CA THR A 106 0.41 -4.26 -10.40
C THR A 106 1.63 -4.28 -9.49
N ALA A 107 2.34 -5.41 -9.38
CA ALA A 107 3.56 -5.52 -8.58
C ALA A 107 4.67 -4.57 -9.07
N PHE A 108 4.93 -4.53 -10.38
CA PHE A 108 5.96 -3.65 -10.94
C PHE A 108 5.60 -2.17 -10.85
N VAL A 109 4.34 -1.82 -11.04
CA VAL A 109 3.85 -0.44 -10.83
C VAL A 109 4.03 -0.05 -9.37
N SER A 110 3.72 -0.95 -8.44
CA SER A 110 3.85 -0.72 -6.99
C SER A 110 5.30 -0.55 -6.50
N MET A 111 6.31 -0.97 -7.29
CA MET A 111 7.71 -0.64 -6.99
C MET A 111 8.03 0.85 -7.16
N ILE A 112 7.25 1.56 -7.97
CA ILE A 112 7.48 2.97 -8.32
C ILE A 112 6.44 3.89 -7.69
N ILE A 113 5.25 3.36 -7.44
CA ILE A 113 4.10 4.05 -6.87
C ILE A 113 3.68 3.27 -5.63
N ASP A 114 3.19 3.97 -4.60
CA ASP A 114 2.72 3.28 -3.40
C ASP A 114 1.64 2.24 -3.72
N ASN A 115 1.60 1.18 -2.91
CA ASN A 115 0.74 0.03 -3.09
C ASN A 115 -0.75 0.37 -3.08
N VAL A 116 -1.17 1.33 -2.22
CA VAL A 116 -2.58 1.74 -2.09
C VAL A 116 -3.05 2.47 -3.35
N THR A 117 -2.27 3.45 -3.81
CA THR A 117 -2.57 4.20 -5.03
C THR A 117 -2.55 3.28 -6.25
N THR A 118 -1.58 2.37 -6.33
CA THR A 118 -1.50 1.36 -7.41
C THR A 118 -2.78 0.55 -7.49
N ILE A 119 -3.26 0.01 -6.38
CA ILE A 119 -4.50 -0.78 -6.34
C ILE A 119 -5.70 0.06 -6.75
N LEU A 120 -5.84 1.28 -6.22
CA LEU A 120 -6.96 2.17 -6.57
C LEU A 120 -7.03 2.48 -8.06
N LEU A 121 -5.88 2.55 -8.74
CA LEU A 121 -5.81 2.80 -10.18
C LEU A 121 -6.12 1.56 -11.03
N ILE A 122 -5.72 0.38 -10.57
CA ILE A 122 -5.83 -0.86 -11.34
C ILE A 122 -7.19 -1.54 -11.15
N ILE A 123 -7.80 -1.45 -9.96
CA ILE A 123 -9.12 -2.05 -9.67
C ILE A 123 -10.18 -1.79 -10.76
N PRO A 124 -10.46 -0.55 -11.19
CA PRO A 124 -11.48 -0.30 -12.22
C PRO A 124 -11.19 -1.04 -13.52
N ILE A 125 -9.92 -1.13 -13.88
CA ILE A 125 -9.45 -1.76 -15.10
C ILE A 125 -9.59 -3.28 -15.03
N THR A 126 -9.25 -3.85 -13.87
CA THR A 126 -9.43 -5.30 -13.62
C THR A 126 -10.88 -5.69 -13.63
N ILE A 127 -11.78 -4.87 -13.08
CA ILE A 127 -13.23 -5.10 -13.15
C ILE A 127 -13.72 -5.07 -14.60
N GLU A 128 -13.29 -4.07 -15.39
CA GLU A 128 -13.65 -3.95 -16.81
C GLU A 128 -13.11 -5.16 -17.61
N ALA A 129 -11.87 -5.56 -17.37
CA ALA A 129 -11.25 -6.72 -18.02
C ALA A 129 -11.96 -8.04 -17.68
N ALA A 130 -12.34 -8.22 -16.42
CA ALA A 130 -13.06 -9.40 -15.97
C ALA A 130 -14.48 -9.47 -16.56
N ALA A 131 -15.16 -8.32 -16.65
CA ALA A 131 -16.47 -8.22 -17.30
C ALA A 131 -16.43 -8.60 -18.78
N ILE A 132 -15.40 -8.17 -19.53
CA ILE A 132 -15.22 -8.53 -20.95
C ILE A 132 -15.03 -10.05 -21.14
N LEU A 133 -14.38 -10.70 -20.18
CA LEU A 133 -14.09 -12.15 -20.24
C LEU A 133 -15.12 -13.00 -19.48
N GLU A 134 -16.17 -12.38 -18.95
CA GLU A 134 -17.25 -13.01 -18.19
C GLU A 134 -16.73 -13.85 -17.00
N ILE A 135 -15.70 -13.37 -16.31
CA ILE A 135 -15.11 -14.02 -15.15
C ILE A 135 -15.28 -13.17 -13.88
N SER A 136 -15.21 -13.81 -12.71
CA SER A 136 -15.18 -13.08 -11.43
C SER A 136 -13.90 -12.25 -11.30
N PRO A 137 -13.98 -10.93 -10.99
CA PRO A 137 -12.81 -10.10 -10.73
C PRO A 137 -12.12 -10.43 -9.40
N LEU A 138 -12.84 -11.03 -8.45
CA LEU A 138 -12.38 -11.22 -7.07
C LEU A 138 -11.02 -11.92 -6.94
N PRO A 139 -10.77 -13.06 -7.63
CA PRO A 139 -9.46 -13.73 -7.54
C PRO A 139 -8.31 -12.85 -8.05
N ILE A 140 -8.57 -12.06 -9.11
CA ILE A 140 -7.55 -11.15 -9.68
C ILE A 140 -7.26 -10.02 -8.70
N LEU A 141 -8.30 -9.37 -8.16
CA LEU A 141 -8.18 -8.29 -7.19
C LEU A 141 -7.44 -8.72 -5.92
N LEU A 142 -7.70 -9.93 -5.41
CA LEU A 142 -6.96 -10.49 -4.28
C LEU A 142 -5.48 -10.71 -4.62
N GLY A 143 -5.20 -11.25 -5.80
CA GLY A 143 -3.82 -11.42 -6.29
C GLY A 143 -3.09 -10.09 -6.44
N GLU A 144 -3.73 -9.09 -7.02
CA GLU A 144 -3.19 -7.74 -7.18
C GLU A 144 -2.90 -7.09 -5.83
N ALA A 145 -3.82 -7.21 -4.86
CA ALA A 145 -3.62 -6.67 -3.51
C ALA A 145 -2.42 -7.30 -2.80
N ILE A 146 -2.22 -8.61 -2.93
CA ILE A 146 -1.07 -9.30 -2.33
C ILE A 146 0.22 -8.91 -3.05
N LEU A 147 0.21 -8.96 -4.39
CA LEU A 147 1.42 -8.75 -5.18
C LEU A 147 1.83 -7.27 -5.24
N SER A 148 0.90 -6.31 -5.07
CA SER A 148 1.26 -4.90 -4.91
C SER A 148 2.05 -4.66 -3.62
N ASN A 149 1.62 -5.26 -2.50
CA ASN A 149 2.36 -5.15 -1.24
C ASN A 149 3.78 -5.74 -1.36
N ILE A 150 3.90 -6.92 -1.99
CA ILE A 150 5.21 -7.55 -2.21
C ILE A 150 6.08 -6.66 -3.11
N GLY A 151 5.52 -6.13 -4.21
CA GLY A 151 6.23 -5.24 -5.12
C GLY A 151 6.67 -3.95 -4.46
N GLY A 152 5.80 -3.32 -3.66
CA GLY A 152 6.08 -2.08 -2.95
C GLY A 152 7.30 -2.15 -2.03
N VAL A 153 7.60 -3.32 -1.46
CA VAL A 153 8.78 -3.52 -0.60
C VAL A 153 10.11 -3.38 -1.36
N ALA A 154 10.13 -3.57 -2.68
CA ALA A 154 11.37 -3.60 -3.47
C ALA A 154 12.13 -2.27 -3.49
N THR A 155 11.45 -1.15 -3.27
CA THR A 155 12.05 0.19 -3.36
C THR A 155 11.72 1.05 -2.15
N MET A 156 12.47 2.11 -1.95
CA MET A 156 12.22 3.05 -0.85
C MET A 156 10.85 3.75 -0.98
N ILE A 157 10.39 4.03 -2.21
CA ILE A 157 9.17 4.81 -2.48
C ILE A 157 7.91 3.96 -2.68
N GLY A 158 8.04 2.64 -2.84
CA GLY A 158 6.92 1.75 -3.09
C GLY A 158 6.01 1.52 -1.88
N ASP A 159 6.49 1.83 -0.65
CA ASP A 159 5.69 1.70 0.56
C ASP A 159 6.11 2.77 1.60
N PRO A 160 5.15 3.49 2.23
CA PRO A 160 5.45 4.52 3.22
C PRO A 160 6.39 4.09 4.36
N PRO A 161 6.29 2.88 4.94
CA PRO A 161 7.27 2.41 5.94
C PRO A 161 8.71 2.40 5.44
N ASN A 162 8.95 2.06 4.17
CA ASN A 162 10.30 2.05 3.59
C ASN A 162 10.91 3.45 3.55
N ILE A 163 10.09 4.47 3.25
CA ILE A 163 10.51 5.87 3.28
C ILE A 163 10.95 6.24 4.71
N MET A 164 10.15 5.88 5.71
CA MET A 164 10.47 6.17 7.11
C MET A 164 11.76 5.47 7.55
N ILE A 165 11.94 4.20 7.16
CA ILE A 165 13.16 3.43 7.46
C ILE A 165 14.36 4.08 6.77
N GLY A 166 14.24 4.43 5.48
CA GLY A 166 15.31 5.07 4.73
C GLY A 166 15.77 6.37 5.37
N LEU A 167 14.83 7.26 5.71
CA LEU A 167 15.14 8.52 6.36
C LEU A 167 15.76 8.34 7.76
N ALA A 168 15.28 7.38 8.55
CA ALA A 168 15.78 7.13 9.90
C ALA A 168 17.16 6.44 9.91
N SER A 169 17.45 5.57 8.93
CA SER A 169 18.71 4.81 8.83
C SER A 169 19.77 5.47 7.96
N GLY A 170 19.40 6.50 7.19
CA GLY A 170 20.30 7.11 6.20
C GLY A 170 20.47 6.27 4.92
N TYR A 171 19.64 5.24 4.71
CA TYR A 171 19.66 4.44 3.49
C TYR A 171 19.10 5.24 2.31
N MET A 172 19.78 5.10 1.16
CA MET A 172 19.37 5.71 -0.09
C MET A 172 18.47 4.76 -0.91
N PHE A 173 17.83 5.29 -1.92
CA PHE A 173 16.98 4.54 -2.84
C PHE A 173 17.67 3.28 -3.42
N ASN A 174 18.94 3.40 -3.78
CA ASN A 174 19.73 2.30 -4.34
C ASN A 174 19.97 1.17 -3.33
N ASP A 175 20.09 1.48 -2.04
CA ASP A 175 20.32 0.46 -1.00
C ASP A 175 19.10 -0.47 -0.89
N PHE A 176 17.90 0.07 -1.01
CA PHE A 176 16.68 -0.73 -1.05
C PHE A 176 16.66 -1.67 -2.26
N ILE A 177 16.98 -1.16 -3.45
CA ILE A 177 17.03 -2.01 -4.65
C ILE A 177 18.06 -3.12 -4.51
N ILE A 178 19.27 -2.80 -4.08
CA ILE A 178 20.36 -3.79 -3.98
C ILE A 178 20.02 -4.90 -2.99
N HIS A 179 19.42 -4.57 -1.85
CA HIS A 179 19.18 -5.54 -0.80
C HIS A 179 17.80 -6.24 -0.91
N LEU A 180 16.78 -5.55 -1.43
CA LEU A 180 15.40 -6.06 -1.40
C LEU A 180 14.89 -6.56 -2.75
N PHE A 181 15.48 -6.13 -3.87
CA PHE A 181 14.99 -6.53 -5.19
C PHE A 181 15.01 -8.05 -5.39
N LEU A 182 16.12 -8.73 -5.05
CA LEU A 182 16.22 -10.18 -5.21
C LEU A 182 15.26 -10.96 -4.30
N PRO A 183 15.16 -10.68 -3.00
CA PRO A 183 14.14 -11.28 -2.13
C PRO A 183 12.71 -11.04 -2.61
N VAL A 184 12.41 -9.82 -3.08
CA VAL A 184 11.09 -9.47 -3.60
C VAL A 184 10.78 -10.24 -4.89
N MET A 185 11.72 -10.36 -5.82
CA MET A 185 11.53 -11.18 -7.03
C MET A 185 11.27 -12.64 -6.68
N ALA A 186 11.99 -13.20 -5.71
CA ALA A 186 11.74 -14.56 -5.23
C ALA A 186 10.34 -14.70 -4.60
N ALA A 187 9.93 -13.73 -3.78
CA ALA A 187 8.60 -13.69 -3.17
C ALA A 187 7.48 -13.57 -4.22
N LEU A 188 7.64 -12.71 -5.25
CA LEU A 188 6.71 -12.59 -6.36
C LEU A 188 6.57 -13.91 -7.12
N PHE A 189 7.69 -14.56 -7.43
CA PHE A 189 7.68 -15.85 -8.13
C PHE A 189 6.94 -16.93 -7.33
N ILE A 190 7.27 -17.09 -6.06
CA ILE A 190 6.60 -18.03 -5.16
C ILE A 190 5.11 -17.72 -5.05
N SER A 191 4.75 -16.45 -4.89
CA SER A 191 3.35 -16.02 -4.77
C SER A 191 2.54 -16.30 -6.03
N VAL A 192 3.10 -16.12 -7.21
CA VAL A 192 2.44 -16.48 -8.48
C VAL A 192 2.22 -17.99 -8.59
N ILE A 193 3.20 -18.79 -8.14
CA ILE A 193 3.04 -20.27 -8.12
C ILE A 193 1.93 -20.68 -7.16
N LEU A 194 1.93 -20.16 -5.93
CA LEU A 194 0.88 -20.44 -4.94
C LEU A 194 -0.50 -19.97 -5.41
N ALA A 195 -0.57 -18.77 -6.01
CA ALA A 195 -1.80 -18.24 -6.58
C ALA A 195 -2.39 -19.14 -7.67
N ARG A 196 -1.57 -19.90 -8.39
CA ARG A 196 -2.08 -20.86 -9.38
C ARG A 196 -2.94 -21.95 -8.76
N VAL A 197 -2.58 -22.38 -7.57
CA VAL A 197 -3.35 -23.40 -6.82
C VAL A 197 -4.68 -22.81 -6.38
N VAL A 198 -4.62 -21.62 -5.76
CA VAL A 198 -5.81 -20.90 -5.26
C VAL A 198 -6.73 -20.51 -6.43
N PHE A 199 -6.17 -20.00 -7.52
CA PHE A 199 -6.94 -19.60 -8.70
C PHE A 199 -7.71 -20.77 -9.32
N ARG A 200 -7.12 -21.97 -9.36
CA ARG A 200 -7.82 -23.17 -9.83
C ARG A 200 -9.03 -23.52 -8.95
N LEU A 201 -8.90 -23.32 -7.63
CA LEU A 201 -9.98 -23.59 -6.67
C LEU A 201 -11.12 -22.56 -6.72
N LEU A 202 -10.83 -21.31 -7.13
CA LEU A 202 -11.80 -20.21 -7.14
C LEU A 202 -12.48 -20.00 -8.51
N VAL A 203 -11.90 -20.53 -9.60
CA VAL A 203 -12.37 -20.29 -10.97
C VAL A 203 -12.86 -21.60 -11.63
N SER A 204 -12.67 -22.76 -10.94
CA SER A 204 -13.29 -24.04 -11.32
C SER A 204 -14.73 -24.08 -10.83
#